data_5df1109df98507f9fdfa21aaf48f2a6f
#
_entry.id   5df1109df98507f9fdfa21aaf48f2a6f
#
_cell.length_a   1.000
_cell.length_b   1.000
_cell.length_c   1.000
_cell.angle_alpha   90.00
_cell.angle_beta   90.00
_cell.angle_gamma   90.00
#
_symmetry.space_group_name_H-M   'P 1'
#
loop_
_entity.id
_entity.type
_entity.pdbx_description
1 polymer ?
#
loop_
_entity_poly.entity_id
_entity_poly.type
_entity_poly.pdbx_seq_one_letter_code
_entity_poly.pdbx_strand_id
1 'polypeptide(L)'
;MTPAEAASGGRRCTFFTVADSRYWPGAVALVNSLRLVGHDETVVVLDAGFTPKQRAILEQAVEIVTPPSLRAPFLARWFAPLARGAAVPVLLDADLVAVQPLTPLLEHVQRGQVVAFVDRLATRSFAAWEELVGAPQAHEHPYVNSGFLALPSDLVEEVLGRLRDAQQRVDLASAALLGRGSISDPFYFADQDVVNAVLRAAVPSDRLHALDHRLAPTEPWDDVLVEDVHRLRCVNPDGSRPYLVHMVGPKPWLANVAPTAYERLLPRLLTAEDVAVRLDRSDLPFRLRWPRLVGRDAVPRRVARLLRLRRLHSVLGAQRRS
;
A
#
# COMPACT_ATOMS: atom_id res chain seq x y z
N MET A 1 -29.39 -1.06 -26.53
CA MET A 1 -27.95 -0.69 -26.37
C MET A 1 -27.66 0.44 -27.34
N THR A 2 -27.39 1.61 -26.83
CA THR A 2 -27.03 2.78 -27.63
C THR A 2 -25.53 2.68 -28.03
N PRO A 3 -25.12 3.29 -29.17
CA PRO A 3 -23.71 3.29 -29.58
C PRO A 3 -22.75 3.88 -28.55
N ALA A 4 -23.23 4.63 -27.56
CA ALA A 4 -22.45 5.18 -26.45
C ALA A 4 -22.07 4.13 -25.37
N GLU A 5 -22.82 3.03 -25.24
CA GLU A 5 -22.52 1.94 -24.31
C GLU A 5 -21.45 0.98 -24.85
N ALA A 6 -21.21 0.99 -26.15
CA ALA A 6 -20.18 0.15 -26.79
C ALA A 6 -18.76 0.77 -26.69
N ALA A 7 -18.64 2.07 -26.40
CA ALA A 7 -17.34 2.76 -26.35
C ALA A 7 -16.67 2.74 -24.96
N SER A 8 -17.34 2.24 -23.90
CA SER A 8 -16.79 2.12 -22.55
C SER A 8 -16.32 0.71 -22.18
N GLY A 9 -15.98 -0.11 -23.17
CA GLY A 9 -15.47 -1.48 -23.01
C GLY A 9 -14.07 -1.60 -22.42
N GLY A 10 -13.58 -0.58 -21.72
CA GLY A 10 -12.35 -0.68 -20.91
C GLY A 10 -12.56 -1.72 -19.81
N ARG A 11 -11.65 -2.71 -19.73
CA ARG A 11 -11.70 -3.73 -18.69
C ARG A 11 -11.72 -3.05 -17.33
N ARG A 12 -12.80 -3.27 -16.57
CA ARG A 12 -12.98 -2.67 -15.24
C ARG A 12 -11.86 -3.13 -14.33
N CYS A 13 -11.19 -2.21 -13.66
CA CYS A 13 -10.25 -2.57 -12.60
C CYS A 13 -11.02 -2.89 -11.31
N THR A 14 -10.35 -3.62 -10.42
CA THR A 14 -10.84 -3.92 -9.07
C THR A 14 -9.70 -3.64 -8.09
N PHE A 15 -9.98 -2.83 -7.09
CA PHE A 15 -9.06 -2.55 -6.01
C PHE A 15 -9.12 -3.64 -4.95
N PHE A 16 -7.97 -4.13 -4.50
CA PHE A 16 -7.85 -5.16 -3.48
C PHE A 16 -6.98 -4.68 -2.33
N THR A 17 -7.45 -4.87 -1.10
CA THR A 17 -6.65 -4.66 0.10
C THR A 17 -6.91 -5.75 1.12
N VAL A 18 -6.05 -5.89 2.12
CA VAL A 18 -6.23 -6.78 3.26
C VAL A 18 -6.10 -5.98 4.55
N ALA A 19 -6.98 -6.23 5.51
CA ALA A 19 -6.89 -5.62 6.82
C ALA A 19 -7.46 -6.54 7.90
N ASP A 20 -6.86 -6.46 9.09
CA ASP A 20 -7.41 -7.00 10.33
C ASP A 20 -8.08 -5.87 11.15
N SER A 21 -8.58 -6.20 12.33
CA SER A 21 -9.21 -5.23 13.24
C SER A 21 -8.28 -4.06 13.63
N ARG A 22 -6.96 -4.24 13.59
CA ARG A 22 -5.96 -3.21 13.91
C ARG A 22 -5.73 -2.26 12.74
N TYR A 23 -5.83 -2.77 11.50
CA TYR A 23 -5.65 -1.99 10.27
C TYR A 23 -6.98 -1.44 9.71
N TRP A 24 -8.10 -1.78 10.35
CA TRP A 24 -9.42 -1.30 9.93
C TRP A 24 -9.54 0.22 9.71
N PRO A 25 -8.98 1.13 10.56
CA PRO A 25 -9.07 2.56 10.29
C PRO A 25 -8.35 2.98 9.01
N GLY A 26 -7.24 2.29 8.69
CA GLY A 26 -6.51 2.50 7.43
C GLY A 26 -7.33 2.04 6.24
N ALA A 27 -7.94 0.85 6.30
CA ALA A 27 -8.81 0.36 5.23
C ALA A 27 -9.98 1.31 4.95
N VAL A 28 -10.62 1.86 5.99
CA VAL A 28 -11.68 2.88 5.84
C VAL A 28 -11.12 4.15 5.17
N ALA A 29 -9.94 4.62 5.60
CA ALA A 29 -9.31 5.80 5.02
C ALA A 29 -8.95 5.58 3.53
N LEU A 30 -8.42 4.40 3.18
CA LEU A 30 -8.13 4.02 1.80
C LEU A 30 -9.40 4.05 0.94
N VAL A 31 -10.46 3.36 1.36
CA VAL A 31 -11.75 3.32 0.62
C VAL A 31 -12.29 4.73 0.40
N ASN A 32 -12.34 5.53 1.46
CA ASN A 32 -12.85 6.90 1.38
C ASN A 32 -11.99 7.80 0.50
N SER A 33 -10.67 7.65 0.55
CA SER A 33 -9.77 8.42 -0.30
C SER A 33 -9.95 8.08 -1.79
N LEU A 34 -10.10 6.79 -2.13
CA LEU A 34 -10.40 6.37 -3.52
C LEU A 34 -11.70 7.00 -4.01
N ARG A 35 -12.77 6.96 -3.22
CA ARG A 35 -14.06 7.59 -3.59
C ARG A 35 -13.95 9.11 -3.75
N LEU A 36 -13.25 9.78 -2.85
CA LEU A 36 -13.07 11.25 -2.89
C LEU A 36 -12.23 11.72 -4.08
N VAL A 37 -11.30 10.91 -4.57
CA VAL A 37 -10.53 11.24 -5.79
C VAL A 37 -11.21 10.76 -7.08
N GLY A 38 -12.44 10.25 -7.00
CA GLY A 38 -13.29 9.96 -8.16
C GLY A 38 -13.28 8.52 -8.66
N HIS A 39 -12.78 7.57 -7.86
CA HIS A 39 -12.84 6.14 -8.17
C HIS A 39 -14.13 5.52 -7.65
N ASP A 40 -14.96 4.97 -8.55
CA ASP A 40 -16.20 4.25 -8.26
C ASP A 40 -16.11 2.73 -8.51
N GLU A 41 -14.95 2.25 -8.95
CA GLU A 41 -14.68 0.85 -9.20
C GLU A 41 -14.85 -0.01 -7.94
N THR A 42 -15.06 -1.31 -8.13
CA THR A 42 -15.21 -2.27 -7.03
C THR A 42 -13.97 -2.25 -6.14
N VAL A 43 -14.19 -2.13 -4.84
CA VAL A 43 -13.16 -2.33 -3.81
C VAL A 43 -13.47 -3.63 -3.09
N VAL A 44 -12.52 -4.55 -3.04
CA VAL A 44 -12.60 -5.81 -2.31
C VAL A 44 -11.65 -5.74 -1.12
N VAL A 45 -12.19 -5.91 0.08
CA VAL A 45 -11.42 -5.96 1.32
C VAL A 45 -11.37 -7.39 1.83
N LEU A 46 -10.17 -7.93 1.98
CA LEU A 46 -9.96 -9.23 2.63
C LEU A 46 -9.99 -9.04 4.14
N ASP A 47 -10.97 -9.68 4.77
CA ASP A 47 -11.16 -9.68 6.21
C ASP A 47 -10.20 -10.66 6.88
N ALA A 48 -9.12 -10.15 7.42
CA ALA A 48 -8.12 -10.90 8.17
C ALA A 48 -8.37 -10.89 9.69
N GLY A 49 -9.59 -10.56 10.13
CA GLY A 49 -9.99 -10.58 11.54
C GLY A 49 -10.70 -9.30 12.00
N PHE A 50 -11.68 -8.82 11.25
CA PHE A 50 -12.58 -7.74 11.69
C PHE A 50 -13.51 -8.21 12.82
N THR A 51 -13.87 -7.28 13.70
CA THR A 51 -15.02 -7.50 14.57
C THR A 51 -16.31 -7.45 13.75
N PRO A 52 -17.41 -8.10 14.20
CA PRO A 52 -18.71 -8.04 13.50
C PRO A 52 -19.16 -6.60 13.19
N LYS A 53 -18.92 -5.67 14.12
CA LYS A 53 -19.26 -4.24 13.92
C LYS A 53 -18.41 -3.59 12.81
N GLN A 54 -17.10 -3.83 12.81
CA GLN A 54 -16.20 -3.28 11.80
C GLN A 54 -16.57 -3.81 10.40
N ARG A 55 -16.88 -5.10 10.31
CA ARG A 55 -17.33 -5.73 9.09
C ARG A 55 -18.62 -5.09 8.57
N ALA A 56 -19.66 -4.99 9.42
CA ALA A 56 -20.95 -4.41 9.06
C ALA A 56 -20.85 -2.94 8.58
N ILE A 57 -19.90 -2.18 9.13
CA ILE A 57 -19.65 -0.79 8.70
C ILE A 57 -19.04 -0.76 7.28
N LEU A 58 -18.04 -1.60 7.01
CA LEU A 58 -17.36 -1.61 5.71
C LEU A 58 -18.22 -2.22 4.58
N GLU A 59 -19.02 -3.24 4.86
CA GLU A 59 -19.90 -3.91 3.88
C GLU A 59 -20.88 -2.96 3.16
N GLN A 60 -21.11 -1.77 3.72
CA GLN A 60 -21.97 -0.74 3.10
C GLN A 60 -21.34 -0.12 1.85
N ALA A 61 -20.02 -0.19 1.67
CA ALA A 61 -19.31 0.50 0.59
C ALA A 61 -18.34 -0.39 -0.20
N VAL A 62 -18.06 -1.61 0.27
CA VAL A 62 -17.10 -2.51 -0.33
C VAL A 62 -17.57 -3.95 -0.29
N GLU A 63 -16.97 -4.79 -1.13
CA GLU A 63 -17.11 -6.24 -0.99
C GLU A 63 -16.13 -6.75 0.06
N ILE A 64 -16.60 -7.59 0.99
CA ILE A 64 -15.74 -8.23 1.98
C ILE A 64 -15.63 -9.72 1.68
N VAL A 65 -14.39 -10.19 1.59
CA VAL A 65 -14.06 -11.59 1.35
C VAL A 65 -13.25 -12.12 2.53
N THR A 66 -13.63 -13.26 3.08
CA THR A 66 -12.81 -13.95 4.08
C THR A 66 -11.74 -14.76 3.35
N PRO A 67 -10.44 -14.48 3.57
CA PRO A 67 -9.37 -15.22 2.93
C PRO A 67 -9.28 -16.64 3.50
N PRO A 68 -8.66 -17.59 2.77
CA PRO A 68 -8.31 -18.89 3.33
C PRO A 68 -7.34 -18.70 4.51
N SER A 69 -7.24 -19.71 5.38
CA SER A 69 -6.26 -19.68 6.48
C SER A 69 -4.84 -19.50 5.95
N LEU A 70 -4.14 -18.49 6.42
CA LEU A 70 -2.81 -18.09 5.95
C LEU A 70 -1.82 -17.98 7.11
N ARG A 71 -0.53 -18.14 6.81
CA ARG A 71 0.57 -17.97 7.77
C ARG A 71 0.64 -16.58 8.38
N ALA A 72 0.23 -15.56 7.60
CA ALA A 72 0.16 -14.17 8.04
C ALA A 72 -0.90 -13.40 7.23
N PRO A 73 -1.66 -12.47 7.86
CA PRO A 73 -2.73 -11.73 7.20
C PRO A 73 -2.29 -10.96 5.96
N PHE A 74 -1.11 -10.32 5.98
CA PHE A 74 -0.60 -9.53 4.85
C PHE A 74 -0.32 -10.37 3.60
N LEU A 75 -0.14 -11.69 3.74
CA LEU A 75 0.01 -12.60 2.60
C LEU A 75 -1.32 -12.88 1.88
N ALA A 76 -2.46 -12.56 2.50
CA ALA A 76 -3.77 -12.80 1.91
C ALA A 76 -4.03 -12.01 0.63
N ARG A 77 -3.42 -10.84 0.52
CA ARG A 77 -3.66 -9.88 -0.57
C ARG A 77 -3.55 -10.50 -1.97
N TRP A 78 -2.61 -11.42 -2.17
CA TRP A 78 -2.31 -12.03 -3.46
C TRP A 78 -3.32 -13.09 -3.90
N PHE A 79 -4.17 -13.58 -3.01
CA PHE A 79 -5.14 -14.63 -3.30
C PHE A 79 -6.46 -14.11 -3.87
N ALA A 80 -6.93 -12.95 -3.43
CA ALA A 80 -8.25 -12.46 -3.77
C ALA A 80 -8.47 -12.21 -5.26
N PRO A 81 -7.52 -11.60 -6.01
CA PRO A 81 -7.71 -11.38 -7.44
C PRO A 81 -7.86 -12.68 -8.23
N LEU A 82 -7.13 -13.73 -7.87
CA LEU A 82 -7.24 -15.05 -8.52
C LEU A 82 -8.61 -15.69 -8.26
N ALA A 83 -9.08 -15.66 -7.01
CA ALA A 83 -10.38 -16.21 -6.64
C ALA A 83 -11.56 -15.47 -7.29
N ARG A 84 -11.38 -14.19 -7.60
CA ARG A 84 -12.42 -13.34 -8.20
C ARG A 84 -12.36 -13.26 -9.72
N GLY A 85 -11.30 -13.77 -10.36
CA GLY A 85 -11.10 -13.65 -11.81
C GLY A 85 -11.03 -12.20 -12.28
N ALA A 86 -10.42 -11.29 -11.48
CA ALA A 86 -10.32 -9.88 -11.79
C ALA A 86 -9.47 -9.63 -13.04
N ALA A 87 -10.03 -8.95 -14.04
CA ALA A 87 -9.34 -8.67 -15.29
C ALA A 87 -8.16 -7.69 -15.12
N VAL A 88 -8.31 -6.69 -14.24
CA VAL A 88 -7.26 -5.71 -13.89
C VAL A 88 -7.25 -5.53 -12.38
N PRO A 89 -6.50 -6.34 -11.63
CA PRO A 89 -6.36 -6.17 -10.20
C PRO A 89 -5.39 -5.03 -9.86
N VAL A 90 -5.80 -4.18 -8.91
CA VAL A 90 -4.96 -3.16 -8.28
C VAL A 90 -4.84 -3.50 -6.80
N LEU A 91 -3.66 -3.88 -6.38
CA LEU A 91 -3.36 -4.34 -5.03
C LEU A 91 -2.81 -3.17 -4.21
N LEU A 92 -3.43 -2.89 -3.08
CA LEU A 92 -3.16 -1.73 -2.24
C LEU A 92 -2.94 -2.16 -0.78
N ASP A 93 -1.98 -1.55 -0.10
CA ASP A 93 -1.86 -1.68 1.35
C ASP A 93 -2.95 -0.85 2.05
N ALA A 94 -3.49 -1.37 3.15
CA ALA A 94 -4.56 -0.71 3.90
C ALA A 94 -4.12 0.59 4.59
N ASP A 95 -2.84 0.91 4.57
CA ASP A 95 -2.25 2.13 5.12
C ASP A 95 -1.80 3.13 4.03
N LEU A 96 -2.38 3.00 2.85
CA LEU A 96 -2.33 3.98 1.76
C LEU A 96 -3.53 4.91 1.80
N VAL A 97 -3.35 6.13 1.33
CA VAL A 97 -4.44 7.04 0.95
C VAL A 97 -4.19 7.58 -0.45
N ALA A 98 -5.21 7.57 -1.30
CA ALA A 98 -5.17 8.19 -2.61
C ALA A 98 -5.41 9.71 -2.47
N VAL A 99 -4.54 10.52 -3.09
CA VAL A 99 -4.60 11.98 -3.03
C VAL A 99 -4.74 12.61 -4.41
N GLN A 100 -4.71 11.78 -5.46
CA GLN A 100 -5.05 12.12 -6.84
C GLN A 100 -5.77 10.94 -7.50
N PRO A 101 -6.53 11.17 -8.60
CA PRO A 101 -7.07 10.09 -9.44
C PRO A 101 -5.96 9.17 -9.93
N LEU A 102 -6.16 7.85 -9.82
CA LEU A 102 -5.20 6.84 -10.30
C LEU A 102 -5.40 6.50 -11.79
N THR A 103 -6.38 7.12 -12.45
CA THR A 103 -6.71 6.87 -13.86
C THR A 103 -5.48 6.88 -14.79
N PRO A 104 -4.54 7.85 -14.69
CA PRO A 104 -3.34 7.82 -15.54
C PRO A 104 -2.48 6.56 -15.34
N LEU A 105 -2.44 6.01 -14.12
CA LEU A 105 -1.73 4.78 -13.81
C LEU A 105 -2.45 3.56 -14.41
N LEU A 106 -3.78 3.55 -14.34
CA LEU A 106 -4.60 2.47 -14.87
C LEU A 106 -4.55 2.40 -16.40
N GLU A 107 -4.36 3.52 -17.08
CA GLU A 107 -4.13 3.55 -18.53
C GLU A 107 -2.84 2.80 -18.93
N HIS A 108 -1.78 2.86 -18.14
CA HIS A 108 -0.59 2.04 -18.36
C HIS A 108 -0.89 0.54 -18.21
N VAL A 109 -1.70 0.16 -17.23
CA VAL A 109 -2.12 -1.23 -17.05
C VAL A 109 -2.95 -1.73 -18.24
N GLN A 110 -3.84 -0.89 -18.77
CA GLN A 110 -4.64 -1.21 -19.97
C GLN A 110 -3.78 -1.39 -21.21
N ARG A 111 -2.62 -0.72 -21.29
CA ARG A 111 -1.60 -0.92 -22.34
C ARG A 111 -0.73 -2.16 -22.13
N GLY A 112 -1.03 -2.96 -21.11
CA GLY A 112 -0.33 -4.21 -20.83
C GLY A 112 0.90 -4.05 -19.93
N GLN A 113 1.07 -2.95 -19.21
CA GLN A 113 2.18 -2.73 -18.30
C GLN A 113 1.78 -3.04 -16.84
N VAL A 114 2.68 -3.68 -16.11
CA VAL A 114 2.65 -3.73 -14.65
C VAL A 114 3.02 -2.35 -14.13
N VAL A 115 2.24 -1.79 -13.21
CA VAL A 115 2.51 -0.48 -12.63
C VAL A 115 2.85 -0.61 -11.15
N ALA A 116 3.96 -0.01 -10.74
CA ALA A 116 4.42 0.04 -9.37
C ALA A 116 5.23 1.31 -9.11
N PHE A 117 5.52 1.63 -7.85
CA PHE A 117 6.40 2.74 -7.48
C PHE A 117 7.76 2.19 -7.02
N VAL A 118 8.84 2.83 -7.48
CA VAL A 118 10.19 2.49 -7.03
C VAL A 118 10.30 2.71 -5.52
N ASP A 119 10.94 1.80 -4.82
CA ASP A 119 11.28 1.98 -3.42
C ASP A 119 12.57 2.81 -3.28
N ARG A 120 12.79 3.41 -2.12
CA ARG A 120 14.03 4.15 -1.80
C ARG A 120 15.28 3.26 -1.86
N LEU A 121 15.12 1.96 -1.78
CA LEU A 121 16.16 0.93 -1.91
C LEU A 121 16.24 0.39 -3.34
N ALA A 122 16.16 1.24 -4.34
CA ALA A 122 16.00 0.90 -5.76
C ALA A 122 16.93 -0.20 -6.30
N THR A 123 18.10 -0.40 -5.68
CA THR A 123 19.11 -1.38 -6.11
C THR A 123 19.09 -2.68 -5.31
N ARG A 124 18.13 -2.87 -4.37
CA ARG A 124 18.05 -4.08 -3.54
C ARG A 124 17.79 -5.32 -4.40
N SER A 125 18.67 -6.34 -4.26
CA SER A 125 18.60 -7.62 -4.97
C SER A 125 19.42 -8.68 -4.28
N PHE A 126 18.99 -9.96 -4.32
CA PHE A 126 19.67 -11.08 -3.69
C PHE A 126 19.57 -12.33 -4.55
N ALA A 127 20.66 -13.12 -4.63
CA ALA A 127 20.68 -14.41 -5.32
C ALA A 127 19.67 -15.41 -4.72
N ALA A 128 19.41 -15.36 -3.40
CA ALA A 128 18.44 -16.21 -2.73
C ALA A 128 17.00 -16.07 -3.25
N TRP A 129 16.68 -15.00 -3.98
CA TRP A 129 15.38 -14.81 -4.59
C TRP A 129 15.12 -15.78 -5.73
N GLU A 130 16.17 -16.20 -6.48
CA GLU A 130 16.05 -17.21 -7.54
C GLU A 130 15.63 -18.57 -6.98
N GLU A 131 16.21 -18.96 -5.84
CA GLU A 131 15.84 -20.18 -5.17
C GLU A 131 14.38 -20.16 -4.67
N LEU A 132 13.95 -19.03 -4.07
CA LEU A 132 12.57 -18.87 -3.61
C LEU A 132 11.56 -18.98 -4.75
N VAL A 133 11.82 -18.33 -5.87
CA VAL A 133 10.89 -18.31 -7.02
C VAL A 133 11.02 -19.58 -7.87
N GLY A 134 12.16 -20.28 -7.77
CA GLY A 134 12.48 -21.44 -8.60
C GLY A 134 12.74 -21.07 -10.07
N ALA A 135 13.20 -19.84 -10.30
CA ALA A 135 13.51 -19.30 -11.63
C ALA A 135 14.59 -18.22 -11.54
N PRO A 136 15.43 -18.05 -12.57
CA PRO A 136 16.43 -16.99 -12.61
C PRO A 136 15.76 -15.61 -12.61
N GLN A 137 16.46 -14.60 -12.10
CA GLN A 137 16.10 -13.19 -12.23
C GLN A 137 16.43 -12.72 -13.66
N ALA A 138 15.59 -13.12 -14.62
CA ALA A 138 15.84 -12.91 -16.06
C ALA A 138 15.69 -11.44 -16.48
N HIS A 139 15.04 -10.60 -15.64
CA HIS A 139 14.72 -9.22 -15.99
C HIS A 139 15.29 -8.25 -14.97
N GLU A 140 15.93 -7.21 -15.46
CA GLU A 140 16.42 -6.11 -14.60
C GLU A 140 15.30 -5.13 -14.30
N HIS A 141 14.99 -4.99 -13.02
CA HIS A 141 14.00 -4.04 -12.52
C HIS A 141 14.55 -3.24 -11.33
N PRO A 142 14.17 -1.97 -11.17
CA PRO A 142 14.37 -1.31 -9.89
C PRO A 142 13.57 -2.06 -8.81
N TYR A 143 14.04 -2.00 -7.58
CA TYR A 143 13.28 -2.51 -6.45
C TYR A 143 12.04 -1.63 -6.22
N VAL A 144 10.85 -2.23 -6.22
CA VAL A 144 9.58 -1.52 -6.08
C VAL A 144 8.97 -1.71 -4.70
N ASN A 145 8.22 -0.70 -4.26
CA ASN A 145 7.40 -0.78 -3.05
C ASN A 145 6.16 -1.63 -3.32
N SER A 146 5.88 -2.62 -2.46
CA SER A 146 4.75 -3.54 -2.63
C SER A 146 3.39 -2.94 -2.25
N GLY A 147 3.37 -1.76 -1.63
CA GLY A 147 2.12 -1.13 -1.20
C GLY A 147 1.12 -0.85 -2.31
N PHE A 148 1.62 -0.63 -3.53
CA PHE A 148 0.81 -0.51 -4.74
C PHE A 148 1.37 -1.39 -5.85
N LEU A 149 0.53 -2.26 -6.41
CA LEU A 149 0.85 -3.07 -7.58
C LEU A 149 -0.40 -3.23 -8.44
N ALA A 150 -0.35 -2.78 -9.70
CA ALA A 150 -1.43 -2.97 -10.65
C ALA A 150 -0.96 -3.88 -11.80
N LEU A 151 -1.77 -4.90 -12.13
CA LEU A 151 -1.39 -5.96 -13.07
C LEU A 151 -2.29 -5.96 -14.31
N PRO A 152 -1.72 -6.03 -15.52
CA PRO A 152 -2.49 -6.25 -16.73
C PRO A 152 -3.02 -7.69 -16.77
N SER A 153 -4.17 -7.87 -17.37
CA SER A 153 -4.94 -9.12 -17.33
C SER A 153 -4.19 -10.37 -17.80
N ASP A 154 -3.26 -10.22 -18.72
CA ASP A 154 -2.46 -11.31 -19.29
C ASP A 154 -1.33 -11.78 -18.36
N LEU A 155 -0.95 -10.98 -17.34
CA LEU A 155 0.07 -11.33 -16.37
C LEU A 155 -0.51 -11.71 -14.99
N VAL A 156 -1.81 -11.54 -14.77
CA VAL A 156 -2.45 -11.77 -13.46
C VAL A 156 -2.19 -13.17 -12.94
N GLU A 157 -2.49 -14.19 -13.73
CA GLU A 157 -2.41 -15.58 -13.29
C GLU A 157 -0.95 -15.99 -13.00
N GLU A 158 -0.03 -15.63 -13.87
CA GLU A 158 1.39 -15.95 -13.70
C GLU A 158 1.97 -15.24 -12.47
N VAL A 159 1.83 -13.93 -12.38
CA VAL A 159 2.44 -13.14 -11.30
C VAL A 159 1.82 -13.49 -9.96
N LEU A 160 0.49 -13.49 -9.82
CA LEU A 160 -0.17 -13.81 -8.56
C LEU A 160 -0.01 -15.28 -8.17
N GLY A 161 0.03 -16.20 -9.13
CA GLY A 161 0.31 -17.61 -8.88
C GLY A 161 1.69 -17.79 -8.26
N ARG A 162 2.74 -17.19 -8.86
CA ARG A 162 4.11 -17.22 -8.34
C ARG A 162 4.23 -16.52 -6.98
N LEU A 163 3.57 -15.38 -6.80
CA LEU A 163 3.53 -14.67 -5.51
C LEU A 163 2.94 -15.56 -4.41
N ARG A 164 1.80 -16.18 -4.67
CA ARG A 164 1.15 -17.08 -3.74
C ARG A 164 2.08 -18.23 -3.34
N ASP A 165 2.69 -18.88 -4.31
CA ASP A 165 3.53 -20.05 -4.07
C ASP A 165 4.84 -19.69 -3.36
N ALA A 166 5.47 -18.57 -3.74
CA ALA A 166 6.68 -18.06 -3.08
C ALA A 166 6.43 -17.63 -1.62
N GLN A 167 5.31 -16.97 -1.35
CA GLN A 167 4.97 -16.54 0.01
C GLN A 167 4.65 -17.68 0.98
N GLN A 168 4.24 -18.83 0.48
CA GLN A 168 4.08 -20.01 1.34
C GLN A 168 5.44 -20.59 1.78
N ARG A 169 6.50 -20.34 1.03
CA ARG A 169 7.86 -20.87 1.25
C ARG A 169 8.81 -19.88 1.91
N VAL A 170 8.53 -18.57 1.84
CA VAL A 170 9.41 -17.53 2.38
C VAL A 170 9.68 -17.74 3.88
N ASP A 171 10.95 -17.63 4.28
CA ASP A 171 11.31 -17.62 5.69
C ASP A 171 11.03 -16.22 6.29
N LEU A 172 10.10 -16.19 7.24
CA LEU A 172 9.72 -14.98 7.96
C LEU A 172 10.57 -14.77 9.24
N ALA A 173 11.51 -15.68 9.55
CA ALA A 173 12.29 -15.60 10.80
C ALA A 173 13.14 -14.31 10.86
N SER A 174 13.61 -13.81 9.72
CA SER A 174 14.40 -12.58 9.58
C SER A 174 13.59 -11.35 9.18
N ALA A 175 12.27 -11.45 9.11
CA ALA A 175 11.42 -10.35 8.66
C ALA A 175 11.38 -9.19 9.67
N ALA A 176 11.52 -7.96 9.16
CA ALA A 176 11.44 -6.73 9.97
C ALA A 176 10.14 -6.61 10.76
N LEU A 177 9.01 -7.06 10.18
CA LEU A 177 7.69 -7.06 10.82
C LEU A 177 7.65 -7.85 12.13
N LEU A 178 8.55 -8.83 12.31
CA LEU A 178 8.68 -9.61 13.53
C LEU A 178 9.75 -9.05 14.49
N GLY A 179 10.32 -7.89 14.17
CA GLY A 179 11.37 -7.25 14.97
C GLY A 179 12.71 -8.02 14.95
N ARG A 180 12.95 -8.82 13.93
CA ARG A 180 14.13 -9.66 13.74
C ARG A 180 14.82 -9.34 12.41
N GLY A 181 16.03 -9.86 12.25
CA GLY A 181 16.80 -9.72 11.02
C GLY A 181 17.47 -8.37 10.81
N SER A 182 18.16 -8.26 9.68
CA SER A 182 18.90 -7.10 9.21
C SER A 182 18.41 -6.71 7.81
N ILE A 183 18.58 -5.45 7.43
CA ILE A 183 18.29 -4.98 6.07
C ILE A 183 19.11 -5.73 4.99
N SER A 184 20.21 -6.37 5.38
CA SER A 184 20.99 -7.25 4.52
C SER A 184 20.40 -8.65 4.32
N ASP A 185 19.36 -9.01 5.07
CA ASP A 185 18.71 -10.31 4.91
C ASP A 185 17.80 -10.29 3.67
N PRO A 186 17.81 -11.37 2.85
CA PRO A 186 17.08 -11.41 1.57
C PRO A 186 15.57 -11.18 1.67
N PHE A 187 14.98 -11.47 2.84
CA PHE A 187 13.52 -11.37 3.06
C PHE A 187 13.18 -10.45 4.25
N TYR A 188 14.04 -9.48 4.52
CA TYR A 188 13.82 -8.51 5.60
C TYR A 188 12.50 -7.75 5.45
N PHE A 189 12.12 -7.35 4.24
CA PHE A 189 10.85 -6.70 3.94
C PHE A 189 9.72 -7.69 3.59
N ALA A 190 9.90 -8.96 3.94
CA ALA A 190 8.89 -10.01 3.80
C ALA A 190 8.22 -10.03 2.41
N ASP A 191 6.94 -9.64 2.33
CA ASP A 191 6.16 -9.66 1.11
C ASP A 191 6.72 -8.76 0.00
N GLN A 192 7.31 -7.63 0.33
CA GLN A 192 7.90 -6.72 -0.67
C GLN A 192 9.12 -7.35 -1.36
N ASP A 193 9.99 -8.05 -0.63
CA ASP A 193 11.11 -8.78 -1.22
C ASP A 193 10.62 -9.91 -2.14
N VAL A 194 9.54 -10.61 -1.75
CA VAL A 194 8.92 -11.66 -2.58
C VAL A 194 8.32 -11.07 -3.85
N VAL A 195 7.65 -9.92 -3.78
CA VAL A 195 7.12 -9.22 -4.97
C VAL A 195 8.24 -8.91 -5.96
N ASN A 196 9.34 -8.34 -5.48
CA ASN A 196 10.47 -7.98 -6.34
C ASN A 196 11.16 -9.21 -6.94
N ALA A 197 11.27 -10.30 -6.18
CA ALA A 197 11.79 -11.57 -6.69
C ALA A 197 10.92 -12.11 -7.86
N VAL A 198 9.59 -12.10 -7.69
CA VAL A 198 8.65 -12.57 -8.70
C VAL A 198 8.64 -11.67 -9.93
N LEU A 199 8.63 -10.35 -9.76
CA LEU A 199 8.64 -9.41 -10.88
C LEU A 199 9.87 -9.63 -11.75
N ARG A 200 11.05 -9.78 -11.16
CA ARG A 200 12.30 -10.04 -11.89
C ARG A 200 12.33 -11.39 -12.61
N ALA A 201 11.58 -12.37 -12.13
CA ALA A 201 11.49 -13.68 -12.75
C ALA A 201 10.43 -13.76 -13.86
N ALA A 202 9.34 -12.99 -13.77
CA ALA A 202 8.14 -13.19 -14.58
C ALA A 202 7.74 -12.01 -15.47
N VAL A 203 8.24 -10.79 -15.19
CA VAL A 203 7.79 -9.58 -15.89
C VAL A 203 8.94 -9.05 -16.77
N PRO A 204 8.81 -8.99 -18.11
CA PRO A 204 9.78 -8.35 -18.96
C PRO A 204 10.05 -6.88 -18.60
N SER A 205 11.29 -6.42 -18.76
CA SER A 205 11.68 -5.07 -18.32
C SER A 205 10.89 -3.94 -18.97
N ASP A 206 10.49 -4.11 -20.23
CA ASP A 206 9.64 -3.17 -20.99
C ASP A 206 8.16 -3.22 -20.57
N ARG A 207 7.76 -4.24 -19.82
CA ARG A 207 6.41 -4.41 -19.28
C ARG A 207 6.24 -3.85 -17.86
N LEU A 208 7.30 -3.42 -17.20
CA LEU A 208 7.22 -2.75 -15.88
C LEU A 208 7.29 -1.23 -16.05
N HIS A 209 6.19 -0.55 -15.72
CA HIS A 209 6.14 0.90 -15.58
C HIS A 209 6.39 1.27 -14.11
N ALA A 210 7.66 1.43 -13.76
CA ALA A 210 8.08 1.80 -12.41
C ALA A 210 8.15 3.33 -12.28
N LEU A 211 7.27 3.92 -11.47
CA LEU A 211 7.22 5.35 -11.23
C LEU A 211 8.16 5.77 -10.09
N ASP A 212 8.56 7.04 -10.10
CA ASP A 212 9.37 7.63 -9.04
C ASP A 212 8.68 7.49 -7.66
N HIS A 213 9.45 7.12 -6.63
CA HIS A 213 8.95 6.95 -5.26
C HIS A 213 8.26 8.20 -4.69
N ARG A 214 8.65 9.42 -5.16
CA ARG A 214 8.02 10.68 -4.75
C ARG A 214 6.56 10.79 -5.16
N LEU A 215 6.11 9.99 -6.13
CA LEU A 215 4.70 9.92 -6.53
C LEU A 215 3.85 9.01 -5.61
N ALA A 216 4.51 8.22 -4.74
CA ALA A 216 3.89 7.50 -3.62
C ALA A 216 4.82 7.54 -2.39
N PRO A 217 5.06 8.75 -1.82
CA PRO A 217 5.98 8.93 -0.72
C PRO A 217 5.62 8.09 0.49
N THR A 218 6.67 7.58 1.15
CA THR A 218 6.56 6.71 2.32
C THR A 218 6.81 7.50 3.61
N GLU A 219 5.77 7.71 4.38
CA GLU A 219 5.88 8.38 5.67
C GLU A 219 6.22 7.39 6.80
N PRO A 220 7.00 7.81 7.77
CA PRO A 220 7.40 9.18 8.08
C PRO A 220 8.76 9.62 7.47
N TRP A 221 9.26 8.95 6.45
CA TRP A 221 10.60 9.22 5.90
C TRP A 221 10.60 10.31 4.81
N ASP A 222 9.49 10.47 4.11
CA ASP A 222 9.32 11.53 3.11
C ASP A 222 8.58 12.72 3.72
N ASP A 223 9.00 13.93 3.36
CA ASP A 223 8.33 15.15 3.79
C ASP A 223 7.25 15.49 2.75
N VAL A 224 5.98 15.23 3.10
CA VAL A 224 4.82 15.61 2.28
C VAL A 224 4.08 16.74 2.98
N LEU A 225 3.68 17.75 2.23
CA LEU A 225 2.88 18.87 2.72
C LEU A 225 1.42 18.69 2.29
N VAL A 226 0.49 18.86 3.23
CA VAL A 226 -0.94 18.95 2.90
C VAL A 226 -1.28 20.41 2.67
N GLU A 227 -1.59 20.77 1.42
CA GLU A 227 -2.04 22.10 1.03
C GLU A 227 -3.52 22.31 1.37
N ASP A 228 -4.35 21.28 1.09
CA ASP A 228 -5.79 21.32 1.31
C ASP A 228 -6.29 19.95 1.79
N VAL A 229 -6.73 19.90 3.05
CA VAL A 229 -7.23 18.66 3.68
C VAL A 229 -8.57 18.22 3.05
N HIS A 230 -9.44 19.17 2.68
CA HIS A 230 -10.76 18.84 2.15
C HIS A 230 -10.69 18.23 0.76
N ARG A 231 -9.74 18.72 -0.06
CA ARG A 231 -9.51 18.24 -1.43
C ARG A 231 -8.42 17.18 -1.51
N LEU A 232 -7.91 16.69 -0.37
CA LEU A 232 -6.78 15.75 -0.27
C LEU A 232 -5.53 16.23 -1.02
N ARG A 233 -5.34 17.55 -1.18
CA ARG A 233 -4.24 18.07 -1.97
C ARG A 233 -2.93 17.99 -1.19
N CYS A 234 -2.00 17.20 -1.72
CA CYS A 234 -0.66 17.03 -1.19
C CYS A 234 0.40 17.49 -2.21
N VAL A 235 1.54 17.94 -1.70
CA VAL A 235 2.69 18.35 -2.51
C VAL A 235 3.99 17.92 -1.83
N ASN A 236 4.94 17.46 -2.63
CA ASN A 236 6.29 17.17 -2.18
C ASN A 236 7.13 18.47 -2.09
N PRO A 237 8.26 18.47 -1.38
CA PRO A 237 9.13 19.66 -1.28
C PRO A 237 9.66 20.19 -2.62
N ASP A 238 9.73 19.34 -3.65
CA ASP A 238 10.14 19.72 -5.01
C ASP A 238 8.98 20.24 -5.88
N GLY A 239 7.77 20.36 -5.31
CA GLY A 239 6.58 20.83 -6.02
C GLY A 239 5.82 19.74 -6.78
N SER A 240 6.33 18.52 -6.89
CA SER A 240 5.61 17.39 -7.48
C SER A 240 4.42 16.97 -6.61
N ARG A 241 3.40 16.39 -7.25
CA ARG A 241 2.18 15.95 -6.55
C ARG A 241 2.10 14.42 -6.52
N PRO A 242 2.06 13.80 -5.32
CA PRO A 242 1.93 12.36 -5.21
C PRO A 242 0.54 11.88 -5.63
N TYR A 243 0.44 10.66 -6.15
CA TYR A 243 -0.82 9.93 -6.34
C TYR A 243 -1.31 9.33 -5.03
N LEU A 244 -0.39 8.83 -4.23
CA LEU A 244 -0.65 8.11 -2.99
C LEU A 244 0.24 8.68 -1.88
N VAL A 245 -0.19 8.52 -0.63
CA VAL A 245 0.64 8.72 0.57
C VAL A 245 0.60 7.42 1.37
N HIS A 246 1.78 6.84 1.66
CA HIS A 246 1.92 5.53 2.29
C HIS A 246 2.47 5.65 3.71
N MET A 247 1.72 5.22 4.71
CA MET A 247 2.14 5.23 6.12
C MET A 247 2.86 3.93 6.48
N VAL A 248 4.12 3.76 6.08
CA VAL A 248 4.89 2.52 6.25
C VAL A 248 5.29 2.26 7.71
N GLY A 249 5.50 3.29 8.50
CA GLY A 249 5.93 3.19 9.90
C GLY A 249 4.81 2.84 10.88
N PRO A 250 4.98 3.22 12.16
CA PRO A 250 3.93 3.07 13.17
C PRO A 250 2.67 3.82 12.77
N LYS A 251 1.52 3.17 12.91
CA LYS A 251 0.23 3.72 12.48
C LYS A 251 -0.28 4.78 13.46
N PRO A 252 -0.80 5.93 12.97
CA PRO A 252 -1.27 7.02 13.83
C PRO A 252 -2.36 6.60 14.84
N TRP A 253 -3.13 5.59 14.52
CA TRP A 253 -4.16 5.05 15.41
C TRP A 253 -3.66 4.01 16.41
N LEU A 254 -2.43 3.50 16.26
CA LEU A 254 -1.81 2.51 17.15
C LEU A 254 -0.72 3.11 18.03
N ALA A 255 0.03 4.08 17.52
CA ALA A 255 1.20 4.63 18.19
C ALA A 255 1.29 6.16 18.05
N ASN A 256 2.09 6.81 18.89
CA ASN A 256 2.47 8.20 18.66
C ASN A 256 3.43 8.24 17.47
N VAL A 257 3.07 9.01 16.47
CA VAL A 257 3.90 9.26 15.29
C VAL A 257 4.22 10.75 15.21
N ALA A 258 5.33 11.09 14.57
CA ALA A 258 5.59 12.47 14.20
C ALA A 258 4.48 12.96 13.27
N PRO A 259 4.11 14.25 13.27
CA PRO A 259 3.10 14.78 12.36
C PRO A 259 3.44 14.45 10.90
N THR A 260 2.53 13.78 10.22
CA THR A 260 2.65 13.35 8.82
C THR A 260 1.48 13.86 8.01
N ALA A 261 1.59 13.86 6.68
CA ALA A 261 0.46 14.18 5.80
C ALA A 261 -0.66 13.17 5.98
N TYR A 262 -0.32 11.89 6.07
CA TYR A 262 -1.29 10.83 6.32
C TYR A 262 -2.10 11.10 7.60
N GLU A 263 -1.43 11.40 8.73
CA GLU A 263 -2.11 11.71 10.00
C GLU A 263 -3.04 12.93 9.87
N ARG A 264 -2.63 13.96 9.12
CA ARG A 264 -3.43 15.17 8.91
C ARG A 264 -4.69 14.92 8.09
N LEU A 265 -4.66 13.94 7.17
CA LEU A 265 -5.79 13.56 6.32
C LEU A 265 -6.79 12.65 7.05
N LEU A 266 -6.34 11.86 8.03
CA LEU A 266 -7.18 10.85 8.71
C LEU A 266 -8.51 11.39 9.25
N PRO A 267 -8.59 12.51 10.01
CA PRO A 267 -9.87 13.01 10.51
C PRO A 267 -10.88 13.28 9.37
N ARG A 268 -10.40 13.88 8.26
CA ARG A 268 -11.21 14.13 7.07
C ARG A 268 -11.73 12.82 6.46
N LEU A 269 -10.84 11.84 6.32
CA LEU A 269 -11.15 10.56 5.68
C LEU A 269 -12.05 9.67 6.55
N LEU A 270 -12.05 9.81 7.86
CA LEU A 270 -12.80 8.92 8.75
C LEU A 270 -14.14 9.49 9.21
N THR A 271 -14.30 10.82 9.28
CA THR A 271 -15.44 11.41 9.98
C THR A 271 -16.23 12.47 9.22
N ALA A 272 -15.79 12.88 8.04
CA ALA A 272 -16.51 13.88 7.27
C ALA A 272 -17.85 13.35 6.75
N GLU A 273 -18.75 14.26 6.38
CA GLU A 273 -20.12 13.89 5.98
C GLU A 273 -20.21 13.33 4.58
N ASP A 274 -19.29 13.71 3.71
CA ASP A 274 -19.22 13.34 2.29
C ASP A 274 -18.32 12.15 1.97
N VAL A 275 -17.95 11.34 2.96
CA VAL A 275 -17.20 10.09 2.75
C VAL A 275 -18.13 8.89 2.60
N ALA A 276 -17.67 7.87 1.88
CA ALA A 276 -18.46 6.66 1.63
C ALA A 276 -18.69 5.83 2.92
N VAL A 277 -17.70 5.79 3.81
CA VAL A 277 -17.76 5.09 5.10
C VAL A 277 -17.45 6.09 6.20
N ARG A 278 -18.49 6.63 6.83
CA ARG A 278 -18.32 7.55 7.95
C ARG A 278 -18.24 6.79 9.28
N LEU A 279 -17.26 7.12 10.09
CA LEU A 279 -17.14 6.58 11.43
C LEU A 279 -17.71 7.53 12.47
N ASP A 280 -18.52 6.99 13.36
CA ASP A 280 -18.93 7.71 14.56
C ASP A 280 -17.74 7.87 15.52
N ARG A 281 -17.82 8.88 16.39
CA ARG A 281 -16.77 9.12 17.38
C ARG A 281 -16.51 7.89 18.27
N SER A 282 -17.54 7.09 18.54
CA SER A 282 -17.42 5.86 19.33
C SER A 282 -16.63 4.76 18.62
N ASP A 283 -16.57 4.79 17.28
CA ASP A 283 -15.88 3.80 16.46
C ASP A 283 -14.40 4.15 16.21
N LEU A 284 -14.05 5.41 16.43
CA LEU A 284 -12.66 5.82 16.30
C LEU A 284 -11.78 5.15 17.36
N PRO A 285 -10.56 4.69 17.00
CA PRO A 285 -9.56 4.28 17.97
C PRO A 285 -9.32 5.36 19.02
N PHE A 286 -8.99 4.95 20.26
CA PHE A 286 -8.82 5.88 21.39
C PHE A 286 -7.92 7.08 21.05
N ARG A 287 -6.83 6.86 20.34
CA ARG A 287 -5.88 7.91 19.96
C ARG A 287 -6.47 8.97 19.02
N LEU A 288 -7.30 8.55 18.08
CA LEU A 288 -7.99 9.45 17.16
C LEU A 288 -9.19 10.15 17.84
N ARG A 289 -9.81 9.49 18.82
CA ARG A 289 -10.92 10.02 19.57
C ARG A 289 -10.51 11.12 20.55
N TRP A 290 -9.33 10.98 21.15
CA TRP A 290 -8.82 11.86 22.20
C TRP A 290 -7.37 12.30 21.92
N PRO A 291 -7.10 13.03 20.83
CA PRO A 291 -5.73 13.40 20.44
C PRO A 291 -5.01 14.22 21.50
N ARG A 292 -5.73 15.08 22.24
CA ARG A 292 -5.15 15.90 23.31
C ARG A 292 -4.67 15.11 24.53
N LEU A 293 -5.25 13.94 24.81
CA LEU A 293 -4.86 13.11 25.95
C LEU A 293 -3.62 12.26 25.69
N VAL A 294 -3.24 12.06 24.44
CA VAL A 294 -2.09 11.21 24.05
C VAL A 294 -0.86 12.00 23.63
N GLY A 295 -0.79 13.31 23.96
CA GLY A 295 0.44 14.12 23.83
C GLY A 295 0.87 14.43 22.41
N ARG A 296 -0.06 14.49 21.45
CA ARG A 296 0.24 14.82 20.04
C ARG A 296 0.89 16.20 19.87
N ASP A 297 0.57 17.15 20.73
CA ASP A 297 1.07 18.53 20.66
C ASP A 297 2.41 18.72 21.40
N ALA A 298 2.93 17.67 22.05
CA ALA A 298 4.08 17.78 22.95
C ALA A 298 5.46 17.73 22.28
N VAL A 299 5.55 17.32 21.00
CA VAL A 299 6.85 17.22 20.33
C VAL A 299 7.02 18.37 19.33
N PRO A 300 7.90 19.35 19.60
CA PRO A 300 8.19 20.43 18.65
C PRO A 300 8.67 19.85 17.31
N ARG A 301 8.17 20.38 16.18
CA ARG A 301 8.52 19.95 14.81
C ARG A 301 10.04 19.78 14.57
N ARG A 302 10.86 20.62 15.22
CA ARG A 302 12.33 20.53 15.15
C ARG A 302 12.89 19.25 15.78
N VAL A 303 12.34 18.80 16.91
CA VAL A 303 12.78 17.57 17.60
C VAL A 303 12.34 16.32 16.79
N ALA A 304 11.14 16.34 16.25
CA ALA A 304 10.65 15.28 15.36
C ALA A 304 11.53 15.13 14.10
N ARG A 305 11.96 16.25 13.50
CA ARG A 305 12.88 16.26 12.35
C ARG A 305 14.27 15.72 12.71
N LEU A 306 14.80 16.05 13.90
CA LEU A 306 16.09 15.53 14.38
C LEU A 306 16.04 14.04 14.64
N LEU A 307 14.94 13.52 15.18
CA LEU A 307 14.74 12.08 15.40
C LEU A 307 14.60 11.32 14.06
N ARG A 308 13.97 11.93 13.04
CA ARG A 308 13.92 11.39 11.67
C ARG A 308 15.32 11.27 11.06
N LEU A 309 16.12 12.33 11.14
CA LEU A 309 17.49 12.36 10.59
C LEU A 309 18.42 11.34 11.27
N ARG A 310 18.34 11.16 12.58
CA ARG A 310 19.15 10.15 13.30
C ARG A 310 18.82 8.72 12.89
N ARG A 311 17.53 8.39 12.64
CA ARG A 311 17.14 7.07 12.13
C ARG A 311 17.58 6.84 10.67
N LEU A 312 17.51 7.86 9.82
CA LEU A 312 18.06 7.79 8.46
C LEU A 312 19.56 7.54 8.43
N HIS A 313 20.33 8.22 9.30
CA HIS A 313 21.76 8.00 9.39
C HIS A 313 22.13 6.59 9.91
N SER A 314 21.33 5.99 10.79
CA SER A 314 21.57 4.62 11.25
C SER A 314 21.30 3.57 10.16
N VAL A 315 20.30 3.80 9.30
CA VAL A 315 19.97 2.90 8.18
C VAL A 315 20.96 3.07 7.02
N LEU A 316 21.30 4.31 6.65
CA LEU A 316 22.24 4.61 5.55
C LEU A 316 23.72 4.42 5.94
N GLY A 317 24.05 4.57 7.24
CA GLY A 317 25.39 4.32 7.74
C GLY A 317 25.78 2.84 7.79
N ALA A 318 24.81 1.94 7.87
CA ALA A 318 25.01 0.51 7.76
C ALA A 318 25.37 0.08 6.32
N GLN A 319 24.85 0.76 5.30
CA GLN A 319 25.15 0.47 3.88
C GLN A 319 26.55 0.91 3.43
N ARG A 320 27.25 1.81 4.16
CA ARG A 320 28.61 2.25 3.82
C ARG A 320 29.72 1.43 4.46
N ARG A 321 29.38 0.42 5.26
CA ARG A 321 30.35 -0.43 5.97
C ARG A 321 30.33 -1.91 5.54
N SER A 322 29.59 -2.24 4.48
CA SER A 322 29.59 -3.58 3.85
C SER A 322 30.28 -3.57 2.51
#